data_3734b3bc3825529f5dc6a622d8d67264
#
_entry.id   3734b3bc3825529f5dc6a622d8d67264
#
_cell.length_a   1.000
_cell.length_b   1.000
_cell.length_c   1.000
_cell.angle_alpha   90.00
_cell.angle_beta   90.00
_cell.angle_gamma   90.00
#
_symmetry.space_group_name_H-M   'P 1'
#
loop_
_entity.id
_entity.type
_entity.pdbx_description
1 polymer ?
#
loop_
_entity_poly.entity_id
_entity_poly.type
_entity_poly.pdbx_seq_one_letter_code
_entity_poly.pdbx_strand_id
1 'polypeptide(L)'
;MNVKIIDYNAKRKDFEVFHKTGGAGMNYAGFECLNGVFQFALDGVTDITGTPGSGKTEFGLEILFYQSEVFGLRHLLYAPDIGSYNEIRRKLLVKYYRRSFRGYENSITDLDLINATAWIDTYFLIAGKEDAKKPLSPIDLWNFTCEYEDKNGIVNTCFIDSWKNLYHDIQGREDQYLDYVLSYRNELAELKQRHFMTIAHPKNVEFDKDTKKRRIPDANDISGGASWMTGSPRSSVRQ
;
A
#
# COMPACT_ATOMS: atom_id res chain seq x y z
N MET A 1 7.78 -31.17 -10.21
CA MET A 1 8.62 -29.98 -9.98
C MET A 1 8.84 -29.34 -11.33
N ASN A 2 8.23 -28.18 -11.61
CA ASN A 2 8.43 -27.47 -12.88
C ASN A 2 9.46 -26.35 -12.68
N VAL A 3 10.76 -26.70 -12.68
CA VAL A 3 11.84 -25.72 -12.69
C VAL A 3 12.16 -25.37 -14.14
N LYS A 4 12.12 -24.09 -14.49
CA LYS A 4 12.50 -23.58 -15.81
C LYS A 4 13.75 -22.73 -15.67
N ILE A 5 14.77 -23.05 -16.46
CA ILE A 5 15.95 -22.17 -16.61
C ILE A 5 15.55 -20.98 -17.48
N ILE A 6 15.77 -19.78 -16.97
CA ILE A 6 15.50 -18.54 -17.69
C ILE A 6 16.71 -18.24 -18.57
N ASP A 7 16.52 -18.27 -19.89
CA ASP A 7 17.58 -17.94 -20.85
C ASP A 7 17.76 -16.42 -20.93
N TYR A 8 19.01 -15.96 -20.74
CA TYR A 8 19.37 -14.56 -20.87
C TYR A 8 18.98 -13.97 -22.22
N ASN A 9 19.20 -14.69 -23.32
CA ASN A 9 18.89 -14.19 -24.66
C ASN A 9 17.38 -13.91 -24.84
N ALA A 10 16.52 -14.74 -24.21
CA ALA A 10 15.07 -14.51 -24.20
C ALA A 10 14.67 -13.27 -23.38
N LYS A 11 15.50 -12.87 -22.40
CA LYS A 11 15.25 -11.75 -21.49
C LYS A 11 16.17 -10.54 -21.74
N ARG A 12 17.04 -10.61 -22.73
CA ARG A 12 18.04 -9.57 -23.01
C ARG A 12 17.43 -8.19 -23.22
N LYS A 13 16.35 -8.08 -23.99
CA LYS A 13 15.68 -6.78 -24.24
C LYS A 13 15.09 -6.19 -22.96
N ASP A 14 14.48 -7.02 -22.13
CA ASP A 14 13.93 -6.62 -20.84
C ASP A 14 15.06 -6.11 -19.93
N PHE A 15 16.19 -6.80 -19.91
CA PHE A 15 17.37 -6.42 -19.14
C PHE A 15 18.05 -5.14 -19.67
N GLU A 16 18.11 -4.93 -20.98
CA GLU A 16 18.63 -3.70 -21.58
C GLU A 16 17.77 -2.49 -21.22
N VAL A 17 16.43 -2.66 -21.20
CA VAL A 17 15.48 -1.62 -20.73
C VAL A 17 15.72 -1.37 -19.24
N PHE A 18 15.77 -2.41 -18.42
CA PHE A 18 16.06 -2.31 -16.99
C PHE A 18 17.36 -1.56 -16.71
N HIS A 19 18.44 -1.86 -17.45
CA HIS A 19 19.71 -1.18 -17.30
C HIS A 19 19.63 0.32 -17.67
N LYS A 20 18.93 0.66 -18.77
CA LYS A 20 18.79 2.05 -19.24
C LYS A 20 17.92 2.91 -18.31
N THR A 21 16.92 2.29 -17.66
CA THR A 21 15.98 2.98 -16.80
C THR A 21 16.38 2.95 -15.32
N GLY A 22 17.50 2.30 -14.99
CA GLY A 22 17.93 2.15 -13.59
C GLY A 22 17.05 1.19 -12.78
N GLY A 23 16.28 0.34 -13.47
CA GLY A 23 15.24 -0.52 -12.93
C GLY A 23 13.88 -0.12 -13.50
N ALA A 24 13.32 -0.93 -14.38
CA ALA A 24 12.06 -0.61 -15.04
C ALA A 24 10.92 -0.45 -14.02
N GLY A 25 10.15 0.61 -14.17
CA GLY A 25 8.90 0.82 -13.45
C GLY A 25 9.03 1.37 -12.02
N MET A 26 10.20 1.88 -11.64
CA MET A 26 10.35 2.53 -10.34
C MET A 26 10.04 4.02 -10.42
N ASN A 27 8.98 4.42 -9.74
CA ASN A 27 8.55 5.80 -9.66
C ASN A 27 9.12 6.48 -8.41
N TYR A 28 9.37 7.78 -8.51
CA TYR A 28 9.65 8.61 -7.35
C TYR A 28 8.44 8.60 -6.38
N ALA A 29 8.70 8.51 -5.09
CA ALA A 29 7.65 8.38 -4.06
C ALA A 29 6.97 9.70 -3.66
N GLY A 30 7.44 10.83 -4.17
CA GLY A 30 6.92 12.15 -3.85
C GLY A 30 7.62 12.85 -2.68
N PHE A 31 8.56 12.19 -2.02
CA PHE A 31 9.32 12.76 -0.90
C PHE A 31 10.81 12.78 -1.24
N GLU A 32 11.40 13.97 -1.23
CA GLU A 32 12.83 14.15 -1.55
C GLU A 32 13.74 13.35 -0.60
N CYS A 33 13.38 13.28 0.68
CA CYS A 33 14.13 12.52 1.69
C CYS A 33 14.14 11.01 1.46
N LEU A 34 13.26 10.49 0.60
CA LEU A 34 13.22 9.08 0.22
C LEU A 34 14.03 8.76 -1.04
N ASN A 35 14.59 9.76 -1.71
CA ASN A 35 15.39 9.53 -2.92
C ASN A 35 16.58 8.62 -2.62
N GLY A 36 16.72 7.57 -3.45
CA GLY A 36 17.78 6.58 -3.28
C GLY A 36 17.57 5.58 -2.14
N VAL A 37 16.51 5.76 -1.32
CA VAL A 37 16.16 4.87 -0.20
C VAL A 37 14.91 4.08 -0.50
N PHE A 38 13.89 4.72 -1.05
CA PHE A 38 12.62 4.10 -1.41
C PHE A 38 12.16 4.57 -2.80
N GLN A 39 11.73 3.62 -3.60
CA GLN A 39 11.12 3.85 -4.91
C GLN A 39 9.83 3.04 -5.01
N PHE A 40 8.82 3.62 -5.65
CA PHE A 40 7.53 2.97 -5.86
C PHE A 40 7.59 2.14 -7.14
N ALA A 41 7.59 0.82 -7.00
CA ALA A 41 7.63 -0.13 -8.12
C ALA A 41 6.29 -0.82 -8.31
N LEU A 42 5.77 -0.92 -9.54
CA LEU A 42 4.50 -1.61 -9.80
C LEU A 42 4.56 -3.11 -9.53
N ASP A 43 5.74 -3.72 -9.63
CA ASP A 43 5.96 -5.14 -9.29
C ASP A 43 6.38 -5.34 -7.82
N GLY A 44 6.14 -4.34 -6.98
CA GLY A 44 6.64 -4.28 -5.63
C GLY A 44 5.58 -4.35 -4.54
N VAL A 45 6.08 -4.46 -3.31
CA VAL A 45 5.28 -4.41 -2.09
C VAL A 45 5.86 -3.38 -1.13
N THR A 46 5.01 -2.74 -0.34
CA THR A 46 5.42 -1.80 0.71
C THR A 46 4.67 -2.10 1.99
N ASP A 47 5.42 -2.39 3.05
CA ASP A 47 4.85 -2.58 4.38
C ASP A 47 5.24 -1.40 5.27
N ILE A 48 4.23 -0.71 5.81
CA ILE A 48 4.40 0.46 6.67
C ILE A 48 4.05 0.07 8.10
N THR A 49 5.00 0.22 9.01
CA THR A 49 4.77 0.02 10.44
C THR A 49 5.13 1.26 11.25
N GLY A 50 4.69 1.31 12.49
CA GLY A 50 4.95 2.44 13.38
C GLY A 50 3.93 2.49 14.52
N THR A 51 4.21 3.29 15.54
CA THR A 51 3.32 3.47 16.69
C THR A 51 1.98 4.07 16.28
N PRO A 52 0.89 3.86 17.03
CA PRO A 52 -0.37 4.56 16.81
C PRO A 52 -0.17 6.09 16.79
N GLY A 53 -0.80 6.77 15.83
CA GLY A 53 -0.69 8.21 15.69
C GLY A 53 0.59 8.73 15.01
N SER A 54 1.48 7.86 14.51
CA SER A 54 2.73 8.27 13.84
C SER A 54 2.58 8.73 12.39
N GLY A 55 1.35 8.82 11.87
CA GLY A 55 1.08 9.34 10.53
C GLY A 55 1.18 8.32 9.39
N LYS A 56 1.22 7.01 9.67
CA LYS A 56 1.32 5.95 8.64
C LYS A 56 0.31 6.07 7.51
N THR A 57 -0.96 6.23 7.88
CA THR A 57 -2.07 6.42 6.93
C THR A 57 -1.84 7.65 6.05
N GLU A 58 -1.47 8.78 6.67
CA GLU A 58 -1.22 10.03 5.94
C GLU A 58 -0.04 9.89 4.99
N PHE A 59 1.03 9.24 5.43
CA PHE A 59 2.22 8.97 4.64
C PHE A 59 1.90 8.07 3.43
N GLY A 60 1.18 6.95 3.65
CA GLY A 60 0.78 6.06 2.58
C GLY A 60 -0.13 6.74 1.56
N LEU A 61 -1.14 7.47 2.03
CA LEU A 61 -2.04 8.22 1.15
C LEU A 61 -1.30 9.32 0.36
N GLU A 62 -0.30 10.00 0.93
CA GLU A 62 0.47 11.01 0.21
C GLU A 62 1.28 10.42 -0.94
N ILE A 63 1.89 9.25 -0.72
CA ILE A 63 2.57 8.51 -1.80
C ILE A 63 1.57 8.20 -2.92
N LEU A 64 0.39 7.65 -2.59
CA LEU A 64 -0.61 7.28 -3.60
C LEU A 64 -1.15 8.51 -4.36
N PHE A 65 -1.35 9.64 -3.67
CA PHE A 65 -1.73 10.89 -4.33
C PHE A 65 -0.68 11.31 -5.35
N TYR A 66 0.58 11.31 -4.96
CA TYR A 66 1.68 11.63 -5.87
C TYR A 66 1.72 10.69 -7.08
N GLN A 67 1.51 9.38 -6.86
CA GLN A 67 1.46 8.41 -7.95
C GLN A 67 0.28 8.68 -8.91
N SER A 68 -0.86 9.14 -8.39
CA SER A 68 -2.00 9.54 -9.23
C SER A 68 -1.73 10.83 -10.01
N GLU A 69 -1.21 11.86 -9.36
CA GLU A 69 -0.98 13.19 -9.96
C GLU A 69 0.09 13.14 -11.06
N VAL A 70 1.18 12.39 -10.84
CA VAL A 70 2.35 12.42 -11.72
C VAL A 70 2.36 11.26 -12.72
N PHE A 71 1.92 10.09 -12.30
CA PHE A 71 2.02 8.87 -13.12
C PHE A 71 0.66 8.32 -13.55
N GLY A 72 -0.44 8.94 -13.15
CA GLY A 72 -1.80 8.51 -13.51
C GLY A 72 -2.20 7.16 -12.94
N LEU A 73 -1.57 6.71 -11.83
CA LEU A 73 -1.87 5.41 -11.24
C LEU A 73 -3.17 5.44 -10.45
N ARG A 74 -3.90 4.33 -10.50
CA ARG A 74 -5.19 4.13 -9.82
C ARG A 74 -5.04 3.20 -8.63
N HIS A 75 -5.76 3.46 -7.56
CA HIS A 75 -5.58 2.82 -6.27
C HIS A 75 -6.90 2.27 -5.71
N LEU A 76 -6.88 1.03 -5.26
CA LEU A 76 -7.93 0.45 -4.40
C LEU A 76 -7.57 0.71 -2.94
N LEU A 77 -8.45 1.34 -2.19
CA LEU A 77 -8.29 1.62 -0.77
C LEU A 77 -9.23 0.73 0.06
N TYR A 78 -8.67 -0.12 0.90
CA TYR A 78 -9.38 -0.78 1.99
C TYR A 78 -8.85 -0.25 3.31
N ALA A 79 -9.55 0.71 3.90
CA ALA A 79 -9.01 1.50 5.01
C ALA A 79 -10.03 1.67 6.16
N PRO A 80 -10.50 0.57 6.78
CA PRO A 80 -11.46 0.64 7.89
C PRO A 80 -10.93 1.36 9.15
N ASP A 81 -9.61 1.45 9.32
CA ASP A 81 -9.02 2.23 10.43
C ASP A 81 -9.20 3.75 10.24
N ILE A 82 -9.41 4.23 9.04
CA ILE A 82 -9.79 5.64 8.79
C ILE A 82 -11.23 5.89 9.25
N GLY A 83 -12.09 4.88 9.12
CA GLY A 83 -13.51 4.98 9.48
C GLY A 83 -14.44 4.71 8.31
N SER A 84 -15.56 5.46 8.25
CA SER A 84 -16.56 5.31 7.20
C SER A 84 -16.06 5.75 5.82
N TYR A 85 -16.83 5.38 4.78
CA TYR A 85 -16.62 5.90 3.43
C TYR A 85 -16.46 7.42 3.38
N ASN A 86 -17.31 8.15 4.14
CA ASN A 86 -17.26 9.61 4.18
C ASN A 86 -15.96 10.14 4.80
N GLU A 87 -15.42 9.46 5.81
CA GLU A 87 -14.14 9.84 6.41
C GLU A 87 -12.95 9.61 5.45
N ILE A 88 -12.97 8.51 4.69
CA ILE A 88 -11.98 8.27 3.66
C ILE A 88 -12.08 9.38 2.59
N ARG A 89 -13.28 9.65 2.07
CA ARG A 89 -13.49 10.72 1.08
C ARG A 89 -13.06 12.09 1.59
N ARG A 90 -13.37 12.40 2.85
CA ARG A 90 -12.92 13.66 3.47
C ARG A 90 -11.41 13.79 3.46
N LYS A 91 -10.66 12.73 3.80
CA LYS A 91 -9.19 12.73 3.74
C LYS A 91 -8.68 12.94 2.31
N LEU A 92 -9.28 12.28 1.33
CA LEU A 92 -8.90 12.45 -0.07
C LEU A 92 -9.13 13.89 -0.55
N LEU A 93 -10.26 14.51 -0.19
CA LEU A 93 -10.55 15.90 -0.54
C LEU A 93 -9.57 16.88 0.12
N VAL A 94 -9.26 16.69 1.39
CA VAL A 94 -8.26 17.51 2.12
C VAL A 94 -6.90 17.44 1.43
N LYS A 95 -6.48 16.25 0.98
CA LYS A 95 -5.22 16.07 0.25
C LYS A 95 -5.27 16.73 -1.13
N TYR A 96 -6.35 16.53 -1.87
CA TYR A 96 -6.52 17.11 -3.21
C TYR A 96 -6.39 18.63 -3.22
N TYR A 97 -7.07 19.30 -2.29
CA TYR A 97 -7.03 20.77 -2.20
C TYR A 97 -5.93 21.32 -1.31
N ARG A 98 -5.27 20.47 -0.49
CA ARG A 98 -4.32 20.90 0.55
C ARG A 98 -4.89 21.97 1.48
N ARG A 99 -6.20 21.88 1.75
CA ARG A 99 -7.00 22.81 2.57
C ARG A 99 -7.81 22.07 3.62
N SER A 100 -8.18 22.77 4.69
CA SER A 100 -9.06 22.24 5.74
C SER A 100 -10.46 21.92 5.19
N PHE A 101 -11.07 20.84 5.69
CA PHE A 101 -12.41 20.43 5.24
C PHE A 101 -13.49 21.43 5.68
N ARG A 102 -13.46 21.89 6.94
CA ARG A 102 -14.37 22.89 7.50
C ARG A 102 -13.68 23.68 8.62
N GLY A 103 -14.28 24.82 9.00
CA GLY A 103 -13.95 25.55 10.23
C GLY A 103 -12.87 26.63 10.08
N TYR A 104 -12.37 26.86 8.87
CA TYR A 104 -11.39 27.90 8.58
C TYR A 104 -11.79 28.70 7.33
N GLU A 105 -11.27 29.92 7.21
CA GLU A 105 -11.60 30.85 6.13
C GLU A 105 -11.38 30.25 4.72
N ASN A 106 -10.35 29.42 4.56
CA ASN A 106 -10.02 28.74 3.30
C ASN A 106 -10.46 27.26 3.28
N SER A 107 -11.59 26.92 3.88
CA SER A 107 -12.12 25.55 3.87
C SER A 107 -12.60 25.14 2.48
N ILE A 108 -12.74 23.82 2.29
CA ILE A 108 -13.32 23.22 1.09
C ILE A 108 -14.78 23.62 0.97
N THR A 109 -15.17 24.17 -0.19
CA THR A 109 -16.54 24.62 -0.50
C THR A 109 -17.34 23.49 -1.18
N ASP A 110 -18.66 23.67 -1.30
CA ASP A 110 -19.52 22.73 -2.03
C ASP A 110 -19.13 22.64 -3.52
N LEU A 111 -18.68 23.74 -4.12
CA LEU A 111 -18.18 23.74 -5.51
C LEU A 111 -16.88 22.92 -5.63
N ASP A 112 -16.00 23.03 -4.64
CA ASP A 112 -14.78 22.21 -4.58
C ASP A 112 -15.11 20.72 -4.51
N LEU A 113 -16.15 20.32 -3.75
CA LEU A 113 -16.60 18.92 -3.70
C LEU A 113 -16.98 18.41 -5.07
N ILE A 114 -17.77 19.18 -5.82
CA ILE A 114 -18.21 18.82 -7.18
C ILE A 114 -17.02 18.68 -8.11
N ASN A 115 -16.11 19.65 -8.11
CA ASN A 115 -14.96 19.71 -9.01
C ASN A 115 -13.95 18.57 -8.78
N ALA A 116 -13.70 18.20 -7.52
CA ALA A 116 -12.75 17.14 -7.18
C ALA A 116 -13.31 15.74 -7.36
N THR A 117 -14.65 15.57 -7.32
CA THR A 117 -15.28 14.25 -7.30
C THR A 117 -14.86 13.40 -8.49
N ALA A 118 -14.90 13.93 -9.70
CA ALA A 118 -14.56 13.17 -10.92
C ALA A 118 -13.11 12.69 -10.90
N TRP A 119 -12.17 13.52 -10.45
CA TRP A 119 -10.76 13.14 -10.33
C TRP A 119 -10.55 12.08 -9.24
N ILE A 120 -11.10 12.30 -8.05
CA ILE A 120 -10.97 11.34 -6.94
C ILE A 120 -11.56 9.99 -7.33
N ASP A 121 -12.75 9.95 -7.94
CA ASP A 121 -13.40 8.71 -8.36
C ASP A 121 -12.67 7.99 -9.50
N THR A 122 -11.89 8.73 -10.31
CA THR A 122 -11.04 8.13 -11.33
C THR A 122 -9.88 7.38 -10.70
N TYR A 123 -9.22 7.97 -9.70
CA TYR A 123 -7.95 7.46 -9.19
C TYR A 123 -8.07 6.64 -7.90
N PHE A 124 -9.12 6.83 -7.11
CA PHE A 124 -9.28 6.19 -5.80
C PHE A 124 -10.60 5.42 -5.70
N LEU A 125 -10.50 4.10 -5.77
CA LEU A 125 -11.61 3.19 -5.53
C LEU A 125 -11.62 2.81 -4.05
N ILE A 126 -12.73 3.01 -3.36
CA ILE A 126 -12.87 2.67 -1.95
C ILE A 126 -13.55 1.32 -1.83
N ALA A 127 -12.80 0.32 -1.37
CA ALA A 127 -13.31 -1.01 -1.12
C ALA A 127 -14.09 -1.06 0.20
N GLY A 128 -15.21 -1.76 0.17
CA GLY A 128 -16.02 -2.08 1.33
C GLY A 128 -16.43 -3.56 1.32
N LYS A 129 -17.06 -4.03 2.37
CA LYS A 129 -17.68 -5.35 2.40
C LYS A 129 -19.06 -5.28 1.73
N GLU A 130 -19.29 -6.10 0.74
CA GLU A 130 -20.62 -6.26 0.11
C GLU A 130 -21.61 -6.85 1.10
N ASP A 131 -21.17 -7.90 1.83
CA ASP A 131 -21.93 -8.49 2.94
C ASP A 131 -21.14 -8.34 4.24
N ALA A 132 -21.71 -7.64 5.22
CA ALA A 132 -21.08 -7.43 6.53
C ALA A 132 -20.76 -8.75 7.27
N LYS A 133 -21.45 -9.85 6.93
CA LYS A 133 -21.23 -11.18 7.51
C LYS A 133 -20.10 -11.95 6.83
N LYS A 134 -19.75 -11.59 5.59
CA LYS A 134 -18.68 -12.28 4.85
C LYS A 134 -17.34 -11.65 5.20
N PRO A 135 -16.40 -12.42 5.75
CA PRO A 135 -15.06 -11.90 6.02
C PRO A 135 -14.34 -11.59 4.70
N LEU A 136 -13.54 -10.53 4.70
CA LEU A 136 -12.71 -10.12 3.57
C LEU A 136 -11.25 -10.43 3.91
N SER A 137 -10.62 -11.28 3.10
CA SER A 137 -9.21 -11.65 3.28
C SER A 137 -8.28 -10.73 2.49
N PRO A 138 -6.98 -10.67 2.81
CA PRO A 138 -6.01 -9.95 1.99
C PRO A 138 -5.92 -10.50 0.56
N ILE A 139 -6.03 -11.81 0.39
CA ILE A 139 -6.01 -12.48 -0.92
C ILE A 139 -7.17 -12.00 -1.80
N ASP A 140 -8.38 -11.83 -1.23
CA ASP A 140 -9.54 -11.31 -1.98
C ASP A 140 -9.28 -9.91 -2.53
N LEU A 141 -8.68 -9.02 -1.72
CA LEU A 141 -8.36 -7.65 -2.13
C LEU A 141 -7.29 -7.60 -3.22
N TRP A 142 -6.25 -8.40 -3.09
CA TRP A 142 -5.17 -8.44 -4.08
C TRP A 142 -5.64 -9.01 -5.41
N ASN A 143 -6.41 -10.11 -5.39
CA ASN A 143 -7.00 -10.69 -6.60
C ASN A 143 -7.96 -9.70 -7.26
N PHE A 144 -8.86 -9.08 -6.48
CA PHE A 144 -9.76 -8.05 -7.01
C PHE A 144 -8.97 -6.92 -7.67
N THR A 145 -7.90 -6.43 -7.05
CA THR A 145 -7.04 -5.39 -7.62
C THR A 145 -6.44 -5.80 -8.97
N CYS A 146 -6.07 -7.07 -9.10
CA CYS A 146 -5.47 -7.59 -10.33
C CYS A 146 -6.48 -7.82 -11.46
N GLU A 147 -7.72 -8.11 -11.12
CA GLU A 147 -8.78 -8.49 -12.05
C GLU A 147 -9.69 -7.31 -12.44
N TYR A 148 -9.76 -6.29 -11.57
CA TYR A 148 -10.67 -5.17 -11.79
C TYR A 148 -10.17 -4.23 -12.89
N GLU A 149 -11.05 -4.00 -13.86
CA GLU A 149 -10.87 -3.01 -14.92
C GLU A 149 -12.23 -2.34 -15.21
N ASP A 150 -12.20 -1.05 -15.43
CA ASP A 150 -13.36 -0.26 -15.83
C ASP A 150 -13.01 0.70 -16.98
N LYS A 151 -13.93 1.61 -17.34
CA LYS A 151 -13.73 2.61 -18.41
C LYS A 151 -12.49 3.51 -18.19
N ASN A 152 -12.00 3.60 -16.96
CA ASN A 152 -10.81 4.40 -16.60
C ASN A 152 -9.53 3.52 -16.57
N GLY A 153 -9.63 2.23 -16.90
CA GLY A 153 -8.53 1.28 -16.96
C GLY A 153 -8.37 0.43 -15.69
N ILE A 154 -7.20 -0.18 -15.57
CA ILE A 154 -6.84 -1.10 -14.49
C ILE A 154 -6.55 -0.37 -13.18
N VAL A 155 -6.62 -1.11 -12.06
CA VAL A 155 -6.14 -0.66 -10.75
C VAL A 155 -4.70 -1.07 -10.56
N ASN A 156 -3.83 -0.12 -10.22
CA ASN A 156 -2.39 -0.33 -10.12
C ASN A 156 -1.91 -0.73 -8.72
N THR A 157 -2.63 -0.27 -7.70
CA THR A 157 -2.22 -0.46 -6.30
C THR A 157 -3.39 -0.90 -5.43
N CYS A 158 -3.12 -1.81 -4.48
CA CYS A 158 -4.02 -2.06 -3.35
C CYS A 158 -3.39 -1.50 -2.07
N PHE A 159 -4.11 -0.63 -1.38
CA PHE A 159 -3.73 -0.07 -0.09
C PHE A 159 -4.63 -0.63 1.02
N ILE A 160 -4.02 -1.26 2.01
CA ILE A 160 -4.69 -1.87 3.16
C ILE A 160 -4.31 -1.13 4.44
N ASP A 161 -5.29 -0.51 5.09
CA ASP A 161 -5.13 0.15 6.39
C ASP A 161 -6.23 -0.29 7.37
N SER A 162 -5.98 -1.31 8.19
CA SER A 162 -4.73 -2.02 8.40
C SER A 162 -4.92 -3.53 8.26
N TRP A 163 -3.80 -4.26 8.24
CA TRP A 163 -3.72 -5.72 8.17
C TRP A 163 -4.64 -6.44 9.18
N LYS A 164 -4.69 -5.98 10.42
CA LYS A 164 -5.50 -6.58 11.51
C LYS A 164 -7.00 -6.59 11.25
N ASN A 165 -7.51 -5.77 10.32
CA ASN A 165 -8.94 -5.64 10.02
C ASN A 165 -9.42 -6.62 8.94
N LEU A 166 -8.51 -7.43 8.43
CA LEU A 166 -8.81 -8.48 7.48
C LEU A 166 -9.08 -9.80 8.18
N TYR A 167 -9.75 -10.68 7.47
CA TYR A 167 -9.91 -12.06 7.92
C TYR A 167 -8.67 -12.88 7.57
N HIS A 168 -8.16 -13.59 8.55
CA HIS A 168 -7.01 -14.46 8.45
C HIS A 168 -7.44 -15.90 8.78
N ASP A 169 -7.51 -16.75 7.79
CA ASP A 169 -7.84 -18.17 7.97
C ASP A 169 -6.60 -18.93 8.45
N ILE A 170 -6.29 -18.74 9.73
CA ILE A 170 -5.11 -19.36 10.37
C ILE A 170 -5.47 -20.77 10.84
N GLN A 171 -5.22 -21.77 9.99
CA GLN A 171 -5.34 -23.17 10.30
C GLN A 171 -3.95 -23.71 10.71
N GLY A 172 -3.59 -23.57 11.97
CA GLY A 172 -2.30 -24.03 12.49
C GLY A 172 -1.41 -22.91 12.97
N ARG A 173 -0.16 -22.87 12.52
CA ARG A 173 0.83 -21.87 12.97
C ARG A 173 0.69 -20.57 12.20
N GLU A 174 0.62 -19.43 12.92
CA GLU A 174 0.50 -18.08 12.36
C GLU A 174 1.66 -17.74 11.40
N ASP A 175 2.89 -18.15 11.73
CA ASP A 175 4.07 -17.90 10.91
C ASP A 175 3.98 -18.59 9.54
N GLN A 176 3.53 -19.85 9.48
CA GLN A 176 3.34 -20.58 8.24
C GLN A 176 2.24 -19.94 7.35
N TYR A 177 1.15 -19.49 7.97
CA TYR A 177 0.11 -18.75 7.26
C TYR A 177 0.66 -17.44 6.68
N LEU A 178 1.41 -16.66 7.46
CA LEU A 178 1.98 -15.41 7.00
C LEU A 178 3.01 -15.63 5.89
N ASP A 179 3.89 -16.62 6.02
CA ASP A 179 4.85 -16.96 4.96
C ASP A 179 4.14 -17.29 3.65
N TYR A 180 3.08 -18.10 3.71
CA TYR A 180 2.28 -18.43 2.53
C TYR A 180 1.61 -17.19 1.91
N VAL A 181 0.89 -16.39 2.71
CA VAL A 181 0.11 -15.25 2.21
C VAL A 181 1.01 -14.14 1.69
N LEU A 182 2.13 -13.85 2.38
CA LEU A 182 3.07 -12.82 1.93
C LEU A 182 3.85 -13.25 0.68
N SER A 183 4.20 -14.55 0.57
CA SER A 183 4.80 -15.10 -0.65
C SER A 183 3.84 -14.99 -1.84
N TYR A 184 2.57 -15.37 -1.64
CA TYR A 184 1.53 -15.21 -2.65
C TYR A 184 1.39 -13.77 -3.11
N ARG A 185 1.37 -12.81 -2.17
CA ARG A 185 1.34 -11.36 -2.47
C ARG A 185 2.48 -10.95 -3.38
N ASN A 186 3.70 -11.37 -3.06
CA ASN A 186 4.89 -10.99 -3.80
C ASN A 186 4.90 -11.58 -5.22
N GLU A 187 4.56 -12.86 -5.35
CA GLU A 187 4.41 -13.51 -6.66
C GLU A 187 3.33 -12.82 -7.51
N LEU A 188 2.20 -12.47 -6.90
CA LEU A 188 1.12 -11.78 -7.58
C LEU A 188 1.51 -10.37 -8.02
N ALA A 189 2.25 -9.62 -7.18
CA ALA A 189 2.77 -8.29 -7.50
C ALA A 189 3.66 -8.34 -8.73
N GLU A 190 4.63 -9.25 -8.77
CA GLU A 190 5.53 -9.44 -9.89
C GLU A 190 4.79 -9.90 -11.16
N LEU A 191 3.95 -10.92 -11.03
CA LEU A 191 3.23 -11.51 -12.18
C LEU A 191 2.25 -10.52 -12.83
N LYS A 192 1.54 -9.75 -12.01
CA LYS A 192 0.48 -8.84 -12.46
C LYS A 192 0.92 -7.39 -12.61
N GLN A 193 2.14 -7.07 -12.24
CA GLN A 193 2.67 -5.71 -12.24
C GLN A 193 1.72 -4.76 -11.45
N ARG A 194 1.48 -5.14 -10.18
CA ARG A 194 0.67 -4.38 -9.23
C ARG A 194 1.47 -4.11 -7.97
N HIS A 195 1.25 -2.94 -7.38
CA HIS A 195 1.85 -2.59 -6.10
C HIS A 195 0.91 -2.90 -4.94
N PHE A 196 1.38 -3.62 -3.93
CA PHE A 196 0.60 -3.89 -2.72
C PHE A 196 1.21 -3.17 -1.53
N MET A 197 0.46 -2.21 -0.99
CA MET A 197 0.86 -1.42 0.17
C MET A 197 0.02 -1.79 1.39
N THR A 198 0.66 -2.14 2.50
CA THR A 198 -0.02 -2.60 3.70
C THR A 198 0.46 -1.85 4.95
N ILE A 199 -0.48 -1.37 5.76
CA ILE A 199 -0.17 -0.88 7.11
C ILE A 199 -0.34 -2.03 8.09
N ALA A 200 0.78 -2.40 8.76
CA ALA A 200 0.82 -3.41 9.79
C ALA A 200 1.16 -2.79 11.14
N HIS A 201 0.29 -2.99 12.15
CA HIS A 201 0.54 -2.46 13.49
C HIS A 201 1.48 -3.36 14.30
N PRO A 202 2.44 -2.79 15.04
CA PRO A 202 3.25 -3.57 15.94
C PRO A 202 2.42 -4.10 17.11
N LYS A 203 2.72 -5.32 17.58
CA LYS A 203 2.03 -5.94 18.74
C LYS A 203 2.31 -5.20 20.03
N ASN A 204 3.58 -5.04 20.35
CA ASN A 204 4.04 -4.36 21.55
C ASN A 204 5.35 -3.64 21.24
N VAL A 205 5.38 -2.34 21.47
CA VAL A 205 6.61 -1.57 21.37
C VAL A 205 7.10 -1.31 22.78
N GLU A 206 8.24 -1.90 23.14
CA GLU A 206 8.87 -1.68 24.42
C GLU A 206 9.30 -0.22 24.59
N PHE A 207 9.28 0.24 25.83
CA PHE A 207 9.90 1.51 26.19
C PHE A 207 11.41 1.30 26.32
N ASP A 208 12.16 2.18 25.74
CA ASP A 208 13.59 2.28 26.01
C ASP A 208 13.78 2.58 27.50
N LYS A 209 14.60 1.75 28.20
CA LYS A 209 14.77 1.82 29.63
C LYS A 209 15.47 3.10 30.10
N ASP A 210 16.32 3.65 29.25
CA ASP A 210 17.14 4.82 29.60
C ASP A 210 16.42 6.11 29.27
N THR A 211 15.78 6.18 28.09
CA THR A 211 15.11 7.41 27.60
C THR A 211 13.64 7.50 27.99
N LYS A 212 13.04 6.40 28.48
CA LYS A 212 11.59 6.24 28.74
C LYS A 212 10.70 6.58 27.52
N LYS A 213 11.29 6.61 26.33
CA LYS A 213 10.55 6.78 25.07
C LYS A 213 10.23 5.42 24.47
N ARG A 214 9.17 5.34 23.69
CA ARG A 214 8.90 4.14 22.90
C ARG A 214 9.99 4.00 21.84
N ARG A 215 10.55 2.78 21.74
CA ARG A 215 11.44 2.43 20.63
C ARG A 215 10.71 2.57 19.30
N ILE A 216 11.43 2.95 18.25
CA ILE A 216 10.89 2.90 16.89
C ILE A 216 10.65 1.43 16.54
N PRO A 217 9.42 1.03 16.18
CA PRO A 217 9.13 -0.36 15.84
C PRO A 217 9.78 -0.74 14.52
N ASP A 218 10.22 -1.99 14.44
CA ASP A 218 10.69 -2.62 13.20
C ASP A 218 9.77 -3.79 12.80
N ALA A 219 10.11 -4.50 11.72
CA ALA A 219 9.31 -5.61 11.23
C ALA A 219 9.16 -6.75 12.23
N ASN A 220 10.10 -6.94 13.19
CA ASN A 220 10.01 -7.98 14.20
C ASN A 220 8.94 -7.68 15.26
N ASP A 221 8.54 -6.42 15.39
CA ASP A 221 7.49 -6.02 16.33
C ASP A 221 6.07 -6.32 15.79
N ILE A 222 5.94 -6.58 14.50
CA ILE A 222 4.67 -7.01 13.89
C ILE A 222 4.43 -8.48 14.21
N SER A 223 3.16 -8.89 14.31
CA SER A 223 2.84 -10.33 14.43
C SER A 223 3.45 -11.11 13.27
N GLY A 224 4.22 -12.18 13.58
CA GLY A 224 4.95 -12.95 12.57
C GLY A 224 6.18 -12.25 12.00
N GLY A 225 6.83 -11.38 12.76
CA GLY A 225 7.88 -10.45 12.38
C GLY A 225 8.89 -10.93 11.34
N ALA A 226 9.42 -12.15 11.48
CA ALA A 226 10.38 -12.73 10.54
C ALA A 226 9.79 -12.83 9.11
N SER A 227 8.53 -13.23 8.98
CA SER A 227 7.83 -13.37 7.68
C SER A 227 7.71 -12.03 6.98
N TRP A 228 7.49 -10.92 7.71
CA TRP A 228 7.46 -9.57 7.12
C TRP A 228 8.81 -9.13 6.59
N MET A 229 9.90 -9.52 7.26
CA MET A 229 11.26 -9.19 6.80
C MET A 229 11.66 -9.96 5.54
N THR A 230 11.29 -11.23 5.45
CA THR A 230 11.62 -12.10 4.32
C THR A 230 10.67 -11.90 3.14
N GLY A 231 9.41 -11.54 3.42
CA GLY A 231 8.37 -11.33 2.43
C GLY A 231 8.42 -9.97 1.69
N SER A 232 9.40 -9.10 1.96
CA SER A 232 9.54 -7.79 1.28
C SER A 232 10.92 -7.62 0.66
N PRO A 233 11.25 -8.34 -0.43
CA PRO A 233 12.62 -8.36 -0.94
C PRO A 233 13.10 -7.06 -1.60
N ARG A 234 12.24 -6.09 -1.92
CA ARG A 234 12.64 -4.93 -2.74
C ARG A 234 12.31 -3.53 -2.20
N SER A 235 11.53 -3.37 -1.16
CA SER A 235 11.14 -2.03 -0.68
C SER A 235 10.98 -1.92 0.84
N SER A 236 11.92 -2.47 1.63
CA SER A 236 11.97 -2.11 3.04
C SER A 236 12.61 -0.73 3.17
N VAL A 237 11.83 0.28 3.53
CA VAL A 237 12.38 1.54 4.07
C VAL A 237 13.13 1.15 5.35
N ARG A 238 14.45 0.98 5.25
CA ARG A 238 15.32 0.94 6.41
C ARG A 238 15.49 2.39 6.88
N GLN A 239 15.08 2.64 8.09
CA GLN A 239 15.35 3.89 8.79
C GLN A 239 16.84 4.05 9.04
#